data_8b27ac37f7f3386b71101baf3d17310b
#
_entry.id   8b27ac37f7f3386b71101baf3d17310b
#
_cell.length_a   1.000
_cell.length_b   1.000
_cell.length_c   1.000
_cell.angle_alpha   90.00
_cell.angle_beta   90.00
_cell.angle_gamma   90.00
#
_symmetry.space_group_name_H-M   'P 1'
#
loop_
_entity.id
_entity.type
_entity.pdbx_description
1 polymer ?
#
loop_
_entity_poly.entity_id
_entity_poly.type
_entity_poly.pdbx_seq_one_letter_code
_entity_poly.pdbx_strand_id
1 'polypeptide(L)'
;MAMDSTTLLDNFGRKLLDELQANARLSLAELGRRIGLSPTATGERLKQMEEVGILHGYTAEIDREALGLEVMAFIRMSCGGQNYHRLRDYVQTLEEVRECHHLTGGDDLLLKVTTTSLDDLEALIEALLPYGNPVTSLVLSSPVERRKFSVTGKLTTVTRKSPKRRR
;
A
#
# COMPACT_ATOMS: atom_id res chain seq x y z
N MET A 1 -3.36 16.70 -26.09
CA MET A 1 -2.66 15.44 -26.45
C MET A 1 -2.33 14.76 -25.14
N ALA A 2 -2.98 13.65 -24.79
CA ALA A 2 -2.65 12.91 -23.57
C ALA A 2 -1.22 12.38 -23.71
N MET A 3 -0.33 12.80 -22.81
CA MET A 3 1.03 12.29 -22.79
C MET A 3 0.99 10.83 -22.37
N ASP A 4 1.61 9.95 -23.15
CA ASP A 4 1.64 8.52 -22.89
C ASP A 4 2.51 8.27 -21.65
N SER A 5 1.93 7.59 -20.65
CA SER A 5 2.62 7.19 -19.41
C SER A 5 3.93 6.43 -19.68
N THR A 6 4.01 5.73 -20.82
CA THR A 6 5.19 4.98 -21.25
C THR A 6 6.39 5.90 -21.51
N THR A 7 6.17 7.12 -22.02
CA THR A 7 7.22 8.10 -22.30
C THR A 7 7.83 8.67 -21.02
N LEU A 8 7.03 8.80 -19.95
CA LEU A 8 7.51 9.29 -18.65
C LEU A 8 8.30 8.24 -17.86
N LEU A 9 8.14 6.95 -18.15
CA LEU A 9 8.87 5.85 -17.54
C LEU A 9 10.17 5.48 -18.29
N ASP A 10 10.79 6.46 -18.92
CA ASP A 10 12.15 6.35 -19.46
C ASP A 10 13.21 6.23 -18.34
N ASN A 11 14.48 6.22 -18.68
CA ASN A 11 15.56 6.06 -17.71
C ASN A 11 15.58 7.17 -16.64
N PHE A 12 15.28 8.42 -17.01
CA PHE A 12 15.23 9.55 -16.07
C PHE A 12 14.01 9.43 -15.13
N GLY A 13 12.85 9.11 -15.69
CA GLY A 13 11.64 8.95 -14.90
C GLY A 13 11.74 7.81 -13.89
N ARG A 14 12.30 6.68 -14.29
CA ARG A 14 12.52 5.54 -13.38
C ARG A 14 13.48 5.90 -12.25
N LYS A 15 14.60 6.55 -12.54
CA LYS A 15 15.53 7.03 -11.51
C LYS A 15 14.87 8.04 -10.58
N LEU A 16 14.04 8.94 -11.10
CA LEU A 16 13.31 9.93 -10.31
C LEU A 16 12.38 9.24 -9.31
N LEU A 17 11.64 8.24 -9.75
CA LEU A 17 10.76 7.46 -8.86
C LEU A 17 11.54 6.66 -7.82
N ASP A 18 12.71 6.10 -8.15
CA ASP A 18 13.58 5.40 -7.19
C ASP A 18 14.10 6.36 -6.11
N GLU A 19 14.55 7.57 -6.49
CA GLU A 19 15.00 8.60 -5.53
C GLU A 19 13.86 9.06 -4.61
N LEU A 20 12.67 9.30 -5.16
CA LEU A 20 11.49 9.69 -4.37
C LEU A 20 11.03 8.61 -3.42
N GLN A 21 11.06 7.35 -3.82
CA GLN A 21 10.77 6.23 -2.92
C GLN A 21 11.82 6.10 -1.80
N ALA A 22 13.07 6.58 -2.05
CA ALA A 22 14.12 6.61 -1.04
C ALA A 22 13.94 7.77 -0.06
N ASN A 23 13.64 8.94 -0.59
CA ASN A 23 13.43 10.16 0.20
C ASN A 23 12.53 11.15 -0.57
N ALA A 24 11.27 11.21 -0.20
CA ALA A 24 10.29 12.11 -0.79
C ALA A 24 10.50 13.61 -0.42
N ARG A 25 11.45 13.92 0.47
CA ARG A 25 11.75 15.30 0.91
C ARG A 25 12.91 15.96 0.15
N LEU A 26 13.48 15.29 -0.84
CA LEU A 26 14.55 15.88 -1.65
C LEU A 26 14.02 17.11 -2.40
N SER A 27 14.85 18.16 -2.48
CA SER A 27 14.56 19.33 -3.30
C SER A 27 14.64 18.98 -4.78
N LEU A 28 13.97 19.77 -5.65
CA LEU A 28 14.05 19.60 -7.10
C LEU A 28 15.50 19.74 -7.60
N ALA A 29 16.29 20.59 -6.96
CA ALA A 29 17.71 20.77 -7.30
C ALA A 29 18.52 19.50 -7.00
N GLU A 30 18.29 18.90 -5.84
CA GLU A 30 18.99 17.67 -5.44
C GLU A 30 18.53 16.46 -6.26
N LEU A 31 17.23 16.33 -6.51
CA LEU A 31 16.68 15.31 -7.40
C LEU A 31 17.29 15.43 -8.80
N GLY A 32 17.26 16.63 -9.37
CA GLY A 32 17.84 16.91 -10.70
C GLY A 32 19.31 16.53 -10.76
N ARG A 33 20.10 16.92 -9.76
CA ARG A 33 21.52 16.57 -9.66
C ARG A 33 21.74 15.05 -9.69
N ARG A 34 20.93 14.27 -8.96
CA ARG A 34 21.07 12.81 -8.88
C ARG A 34 20.68 12.09 -10.16
N ILE A 35 19.70 12.63 -10.89
CA ILE A 35 19.20 11.97 -12.10
C ILE A 35 19.79 12.56 -13.39
N GLY A 36 20.54 13.70 -13.32
CA GLY A 36 21.16 14.35 -14.46
C GLY A 36 20.22 15.29 -15.23
N LEU A 37 19.29 15.96 -14.53
CA LEU A 37 18.37 16.97 -15.09
C LEU A 37 18.49 18.31 -14.36
N SER A 38 18.07 19.41 -15.04
CA SER A 38 17.91 20.68 -14.38
C SER A 38 16.76 20.65 -13.36
N PRO A 39 16.76 21.53 -12.32
CA PRO A 39 15.64 21.61 -11.38
C PRO A 39 14.29 21.87 -12.05
N THR A 40 14.26 22.72 -13.07
CA THR A 40 13.05 23.04 -13.85
C THR A 40 12.54 21.81 -14.58
N ALA A 41 13.39 21.11 -15.33
CA ALA A 41 13.01 19.89 -16.06
C ALA A 41 12.56 18.77 -15.10
N THR A 42 13.17 18.69 -13.90
CA THR A 42 12.76 17.75 -12.84
C THR A 42 11.37 18.08 -12.33
N GLY A 43 11.08 19.35 -12.05
CA GLY A 43 9.77 19.81 -11.59
C GLY A 43 8.66 19.58 -12.62
N GLU A 44 8.91 19.90 -13.88
CA GLU A 44 7.97 19.63 -14.98
C GLU A 44 7.65 18.15 -15.11
N ARG A 45 8.68 17.29 -15.01
CA ARG A 45 8.50 15.84 -15.11
C ARG A 45 7.72 15.26 -13.94
N LEU A 46 7.97 15.75 -12.71
CA LEU A 46 7.18 15.37 -11.54
C LEU A 46 5.71 15.73 -11.72
N LYS A 47 5.44 16.98 -12.11
CA LYS A 47 4.09 17.45 -12.36
C LYS A 47 3.37 16.57 -13.40
N GLN A 48 4.04 16.22 -14.49
CA GLN A 48 3.49 15.33 -15.51
C GLN A 48 3.19 13.92 -14.97
N MET A 49 4.07 13.36 -14.11
CA MET A 49 3.83 12.06 -13.47
C MET A 49 2.64 12.08 -12.50
N GLU A 50 2.43 13.19 -11.81
CA GLU A 50 1.26 13.41 -10.95
C GLU A 50 -0.03 13.52 -11.78
N GLU A 51 0.00 14.32 -12.85
CA GLU A 51 -1.15 14.54 -13.75
C GLU A 51 -1.63 13.25 -14.45
N VAL A 52 -0.70 12.35 -14.84
CA VAL A 52 -1.05 11.07 -15.47
C VAL A 52 -1.27 9.94 -14.45
N GLY A 53 -1.13 10.22 -13.15
CA GLY A 53 -1.38 9.24 -12.08
C GLY A 53 -0.31 8.17 -11.94
N ILE A 54 0.94 8.40 -12.39
CA ILE A 54 2.08 7.54 -12.06
C ILE A 54 2.51 7.77 -10.61
N LEU A 55 2.48 9.02 -10.16
CA LEU A 55 2.76 9.43 -8.80
C LEU A 55 1.45 9.93 -8.15
N HIS A 56 0.97 9.22 -7.15
CA HIS A 56 -0.30 9.54 -6.47
C HIS A 56 -0.13 10.50 -5.30
N GLY A 57 1.10 10.70 -4.81
CA GLY A 57 1.37 11.60 -3.68
C GLY A 57 2.64 11.22 -2.92
N TYR A 58 2.83 11.93 -1.82
CA TYR A 58 3.99 11.79 -0.92
C TYR A 58 3.45 11.52 0.49
N THR A 59 3.92 10.47 1.12
CA THR A 59 3.41 10.05 2.43
C THR A 59 4.56 9.93 3.42
N ALA A 60 4.36 10.45 4.64
CA ALA A 60 5.25 10.19 5.75
C ALA A 60 5.02 8.78 6.31
N GLU A 61 6.09 8.07 6.60
CA GLU A 61 6.04 6.86 7.41
C GLU A 61 5.98 7.27 8.88
N ILE A 62 4.96 6.77 9.59
CA ILE A 62 4.75 7.06 11.01
C ILE A 62 4.83 5.74 11.77
N ASP A 63 5.61 5.74 12.84
CA ASP A 63 5.67 4.61 13.76
C ASP A 63 4.34 4.51 14.53
N ARG A 64 3.58 3.45 14.26
CA ARG A 64 2.28 3.20 14.87
C ARG A 64 2.39 2.95 16.38
N GLU A 65 3.49 2.32 16.83
CA GLU A 65 3.71 2.00 18.25
C GLU A 65 3.98 3.29 19.03
N ALA A 66 4.70 4.25 18.44
CA ALA A 66 4.87 5.58 19.03
C ALA A 66 3.54 6.36 19.18
N LEU A 67 2.49 5.99 18.45
CA LEU A 67 1.14 6.52 18.59
C LEU A 67 0.26 5.68 19.54
N GLY A 68 0.80 4.63 20.17
CA GLY A 68 0.05 3.71 21.03
C GLY A 68 -0.81 2.70 20.27
N LEU A 69 -0.65 2.57 18.94
CA LEU A 69 -1.35 1.60 18.12
C LEU A 69 -0.58 0.27 18.08
N GLU A 70 -0.57 -0.43 19.21
CA GLU A 70 0.28 -1.60 19.43
C GLU A 70 -0.25 -2.87 18.73
N VAL A 71 -1.56 -2.98 18.58
CA VAL A 71 -2.21 -4.16 18.01
C VAL A 71 -2.44 -3.98 16.52
N MET A 72 -1.93 -4.90 15.70
CA MET A 72 -2.22 -4.98 14.28
C MET A 72 -2.82 -6.34 13.94
N ALA A 73 -3.92 -6.34 13.17
CA ALA A 73 -4.57 -7.56 12.74
C ALA A 73 -5.05 -7.47 11.28
N PHE A 74 -5.25 -8.63 10.67
CA PHE A 74 -6.00 -8.78 9.44
C PHE A 74 -7.34 -9.43 9.74
N ILE A 75 -8.43 -8.83 9.27
CA ILE A 75 -9.78 -9.36 9.41
C ILE A 75 -10.29 -9.69 8.01
N ARG A 76 -10.59 -10.97 7.78
CA ARG A 76 -11.28 -11.42 6.56
C ARG A 76 -12.76 -11.42 6.83
N MET A 77 -13.54 -10.83 5.94
CA MET A 77 -14.99 -10.74 6.05
C MET A 77 -15.63 -11.54 4.94
N SER A 78 -16.50 -12.49 5.32
CA SER A 78 -17.43 -13.12 4.39
C SER A 78 -18.81 -12.54 4.63
N CYS A 79 -19.37 -11.85 3.65
CA CYS A 79 -20.70 -11.26 3.72
C CYS A 79 -21.53 -11.69 2.52
N GLY A 80 -22.80 -11.96 2.69
CA GLY A 80 -23.69 -12.19 1.56
C GLY A 80 -23.82 -10.93 0.70
N GLY A 81 -24.04 -11.07 -0.60
CA GLY A 81 -24.04 -9.96 -1.57
C GLY A 81 -24.90 -8.75 -1.20
N GLN A 82 -25.98 -8.95 -0.41
CA GLN A 82 -26.81 -7.86 0.10
C GLN A 82 -26.11 -7.01 1.16
N ASN A 83 -25.18 -7.57 1.94
CA ASN A 83 -24.46 -6.87 3.00
C ASN A 83 -23.16 -6.25 2.52
N TYR A 84 -22.63 -6.66 1.36
CA TYR A 84 -21.35 -6.17 0.84
C TYR A 84 -21.28 -4.63 0.77
N HIS A 85 -22.27 -3.98 0.18
CA HIS A 85 -22.28 -2.52 0.05
C HIS A 85 -22.37 -1.83 1.40
N ARG A 86 -23.20 -2.36 2.32
CA ARG A 86 -23.32 -1.82 3.68
C ARG A 86 -22.02 -1.96 4.47
N LEU A 87 -21.36 -3.12 4.39
CA LEU A 87 -20.08 -3.36 5.03
C LEU A 87 -19.00 -2.43 4.44
N ARG A 88 -18.90 -2.34 3.10
CA ARG A 88 -17.95 -1.46 2.43
C ARG A 88 -18.09 0.01 2.87
N ASP A 89 -19.33 0.49 2.97
CA ASP A 89 -19.59 1.87 3.35
C ASP A 89 -19.30 2.07 4.85
N TYR A 90 -19.59 1.09 5.67
CA TYR A 90 -19.30 1.12 7.11
C TYR A 90 -17.79 1.12 7.41
N VAL A 91 -17.01 0.25 6.78
CA VAL A 91 -15.56 0.18 7.05
C VAL A 91 -14.81 1.46 6.66
N GLN A 92 -15.36 2.29 5.78
CA GLN A 92 -14.78 3.60 5.44
C GLN A 92 -14.93 4.63 6.58
N THR A 93 -15.82 4.38 7.54
CA THR A 93 -16.04 5.25 8.70
C THR A 93 -15.20 4.85 9.92
N LEU A 94 -14.54 3.69 9.86
CA LEU A 94 -13.77 3.13 10.97
C LEU A 94 -12.32 3.63 10.93
N GLU A 95 -11.91 4.36 11.96
CA GLU A 95 -10.55 4.90 12.06
C GLU A 95 -9.49 3.81 12.28
N GLU A 96 -9.88 2.66 12.81
CA GLU A 96 -9.01 1.50 13.02
C GLU A 96 -8.61 0.84 11.69
N VAL A 97 -9.40 1.01 10.64
CA VAL A 97 -9.15 0.40 9.33
C VAL A 97 -8.13 1.21 8.55
N ARG A 98 -6.97 0.59 8.30
CA ARG A 98 -5.86 1.19 7.53
C ARG A 98 -5.93 0.85 6.05
N GLU A 99 -6.38 -0.35 5.73
CA GLU A 99 -6.53 -0.83 4.36
C GLU A 99 -7.76 -1.73 4.26
N CYS A 100 -8.47 -1.64 3.14
CA CYS A 100 -9.61 -2.51 2.84
C CYS A 100 -9.50 -2.97 1.39
N HIS A 101 -9.45 -4.27 1.18
CA HIS A 101 -9.30 -4.88 -0.14
C HIS A 101 -10.47 -5.81 -0.43
N HIS A 102 -11.04 -5.67 -1.63
CA HIS A 102 -12.01 -6.64 -2.15
C HIS A 102 -11.26 -7.83 -2.72
N LEU A 103 -11.64 -9.02 -2.29
CA LEU A 103 -10.99 -10.27 -2.67
C LEU A 103 -11.84 -11.07 -3.65
N THR A 104 -11.16 -11.93 -4.41
CA THR A 104 -11.79 -13.03 -5.13
C THR A 104 -11.70 -14.29 -4.30
N GLY A 105 -12.75 -15.13 -4.29
CA GLY A 105 -12.78 -16.41 -3.55
C GLY A 105 -13.90 -16.47 -2.52
N GLY A 106 -13.64 -17.12 -1.39
CA GLY A 106 -14.63 -17.34 -0.33
C GLY A 106 -14.84 -16.18 0.62
N ASP A 107 -13.88 -15.26 0.71
CA ASP A 107 -13.97 -14.05 1.52
C ASP A 107 -14.22 -12.84 0.61
N ASP A 108 -15.05 -11.88 1.06
CA ASP A 108 -15.40 -10.70 0.25
C ASP A 108 -14.41 -9.56 0.47
N LEU A 109 -14.03 -9.28 1.73
CA LEU A 109 -13.11 -8.20 2.09
C LEU A 109 -11.97 -8.69 2.99
N LEU A 110 -10.80 -8.07 2.82
CA LEU A 110 -9.68 -8.14 3.74
C LEU A 110 -9.41 -6.75 4.30
N LEU A 111 -9.50 -6.63 5.61
CA LEU A 111 -9.20 -5.41 6.34
C LEU A 111 -7.83 -5.56 7.02
N LYS A 112 -6.99 -4.54 6.92
CA LYS A 112 -5.84 -4.34 7.79
C LYS A 112 -6.23 -3.32 8.84
N VAL A 113 -6.16 -3.69 10.10
CA VAL A 113 -6.61 -2.85 11.21
C VAL A 113 -5.49 -2.63 12.22
N THR A 114 -5.54 -1.49 12.90
CA THR A 114 -4.66 -1.19 14.05
C THR A 114 -5.49 -0.63 15.18
N THR A 115 -5.28 -1.16 16.40
CA THR A 115 -5.96 -0.72 17.64
C THR A 115 -4.93 -0.48 18.75
N THR A 116 -5.36 0.16 19.82
CA THR A 116 -4.50 0.42 20.99
C THR A 116 -4.38 -0.80 21.87
N SER A 117 -5.42 -1.65 21.92
CA SER A 117 -5.49 -2.84 22.77
C SER A 117 -6.20 -4.01 22.09
N LEU A 118 -6.16 -5.18 22.72
CA LEU A 118 -6.96 -6.34 22.29
C LEU A 118 -8.45 -6.13 22.57
N ASP A 119 -8.80 -5.39 23.62
CA ASP A 119 -10.21 -5.08 23.95
C ASP A 119 -10.81 -4.19 22.83
N ASP A 120 -10.04 -3.22 22.32
CA ASP A 120 -10.49 -2.39 21.18
C ASP A 120 -10.60 -3.23 19.90
N LEU A 121 -9.72 -4.22 19.70
CA LEU A 121 -9.84 -5.15 18.59
C LEU A 121 -11.10 -6.00 18.72
N GLU A 122 -11.43 -6.50 19.91
CA GLU A 122 -12.64 -7.25 20.19
C GLU A 122 -13.89 -6.42 19.89
N ALA A 123 -13.94 -5.19 20.39
CA ALA A 123 -15.04 -4.26 20.10
C ALA A 123 -15.22 -4.00 18.60
N LEU A 124 -14.12 -3.86 17.86
CA LEU A 124 -14.16 -3.70 16.41
C LEU A 124 -14.74 -4.96 15.73
N ILE A 125 -14.33 -6.16 16.17
CA ILE A 125 -14.84 -7.43 15.65
C ILE A 125 -16.35 -7.53 15.90
N GLU A 126 -16.81 -7.20 17.11
CA GLU A 126 -18.25 -7.19 17.45
C GLU A 126 -19.05 -6.22 16.55
N ALA A 127 -18.49 -5.04 16.28
CA ALA A 127 -19.11 -4.05 15.39
C ALA A 127 -19.23 -4.55 13.93
N LEU A 128 -18.39 -5.49 13.51
CA LEU A 128 -18.42 -6.08 12.17
C LEU A 128 -19.39 -7.27 12.04
N LEU A 129 -19.74 -7.96 13.15
CA LEU A 129 -20.63 -9.14 13.14
C LEU A 129 -21.99 -8.93 12.44
N PRO A 130 -22.67 -7.76 12.55
CA PRO A 130 -23.94 -7.54 11.87
C PRO A 130 -23.86 -7.57 10.34
N TYR A 131 -22.65 -7.46 9.77
CA TYR A 131 -22.42 -7.38 8.33
C TYR A 131 -21.99 -8.71 7.72
N GLY A 132 -21.48 -9.65 8.52
CA GLY A 132 -20.99 -10.92 8.02
C GLY A 132 -20.18 -11.69 9.06
N ASN A 133 -19.35 -12.61 8.59
CA ASN A 133 -18.51 -13.44 9.44
C ASN A 133 -17.05 -12.94 9.43
N PRO A 134 -16.56 -12.30 10.51
CA PRO A 134 -15.18 -11.88 10.65
C PRO A 134 -14.28 -13.07 11.06
N VAL A 135 -13.17 -13.23 10.34
CA VAL A 135 -12.08 -14.16 10.72
C VAL A 135 -10.81 -13.35 10.92
N THR A 136 -10.39 -13.22 12.17
CA THR A 136 -9.28 -12.36 12.57
C THR A 136 -7.97 -13.14 12.68
N SER A 137 -6.88 -12.52 12.20
CA SER A 137 -5.51 -13.00 12.34
C SER A 137 -4.66 -11.88 12.93
N LEU A 138 -4.18 -12.09 14.17
CA LEU A 138 -3.29 -11.15 14.84
C LEU A 138 -1.90 -11.19 14.19
N VAL A 139 -1.30 -10.04 13.92
CA VAL A 139 0.06 -9.94 13.40
C VAL A 139 1.04 -9.97 14.57
N LEU A 140 1.90 -10.99 14.60
CA LEU A 140 2.93 -11.11 15.63
C LEU A 140 4.21 -10.36 15.25
N SER A 141 4.54 -10.29 13.97
CA SER A 141 5.67 -9.55 13.43
C SER A 141 5.52 -9.33 11.93
N SER A 142 6.16 -8.29 11.42
CA SER A 142 6.15 -7.97 9.98
C SER A 142 7.59 -7.89 9.46
N PRO A 143 8.21 -9.01 9.05
CA PRO A 143 9.58 -9.01 8.51
C PRO A 143 9.75 -8.12 7.27
N VAL A 144 8.66 -7.83 6.57
CA VAL A 144 8.60 -6.90 5.45
C VAL A 144 7.27 -6.15 5.53
N GLU A 145 7.28 -4.93 6.04
CA GLU A 145 6.08 -4.09 6.07
C GLU A 145 5.87 -3.38 4.74
N ARG A 146 6.90 -2.75 4.24
CA ARG A 146 6.86 -1.98 3.01
C ARG A 146 8.14 -2.19 2.20
N ARG A 147 8.00 -2.67 0.99
CA ARG A 147 9.13 -2.77 0.07
C ARG A 147 8.91 -1.80 -1.09
N LYS A 148 9.95 -1.01 -1.41
CA LYS A 148 9.95 -0.13 -2.58
C LYS A 148 9.73 -0.93 -3.86
N PHE A 149 9.00 -0.35 -4.80
CA PHE A 149 8.88 -0.94 -6.14
C PHE A 149 10.22 -0.81 -6.88
N SER A 150 10.71 -1.88 -7.47
CA SER A 150 11.85 -1.80 -8.38
C SER A 150 11.40 -1.19 -9.70
N VAL A 151 11.74 0.08 -9.92
CA VAL A 151 11.33 0.81 -11.13
C VAL A 151 12.39 0.74 -12.23
N THR A 152 13.66 0.46 -11.88
CA THR A 152 14.80 0.39 -12.82
C THR A 152 15.09 -1.04 -13.28
N GLY A 153 14.64 -2.06 -12.56
CA GLY A 153 14.84 -3.48 -12.90
C GLY A 153 13.73 -4.05 -13.80
N LYS A 154 14.07 -5.03 -14.62
CA LYS A 154 13.05 -5.94 -15.17
C LYS A 154 12.36 -6.62 -13.98
N LEU A 155 11.03 -6.70 -13.98
CA LEU A 155 10.29 -7.54 -13.04
C LEU A 155 10.93 -8.93 -13.08
N THR A 156 11.67 -9.29 -12.02
CA THR A 156 12.35 -10.58 -11.97
C THR A 156 11.26 -11.62 -11.81
N THR A 157 11.04 -12.39 -12.84
CA THR A 157 10.17 -13.58 -12.75
C THR A 157 10.76 -14.46 -11.65
N VAL A 158 9.96 -14.75 -10.62
CA VAL A 158 10.38 -15.65 -9.54
C VAL A 158 10.73 -17.00 -10.18
N THR A 159 12.02 -17.29 -10.30
CA THR A 159 12.47 -18.63 -10.72
C THR A 159 12.11 -19.57 -9.58
N ARG A 160 10.99 -20.27 -9.68
CA ARG A 160 10.63 -21.34 -8.73
C ARG A 160 11.70 -22.42 -8.84
N LYS A 161 12.61 -22.49 -7.86
CA LYS A 161 13.43 -23.69 -7.67
C LYS A 161 12.46 -24.81 -7.29
N SER A 162 12.28 -25.79 -8.16
CA SER A 162 11.51 -26.99 -7.85
C SER A 162 12.07 -27.62 -6.58
N PRO A 163 11.24 -28.01 -5.59
CA PRO A 163 11.72 -28.70 -4.41
C PRO A 163 12.39 -30.00 -4.86
N LYS A 164 13.65 -30.20 -4.48
CA LYS A 164 14.34 -31.46 -4.69
C LYS A 164 13.52 -32.56 -4.01
N ARG A 165 12.95 -33.51 -4.78
CA ARG A 165 12.37 -34.73 -4.22
C ARG A 165 13.49 -35.43 -3.44
N ARG A 166 13.35 -35.52 -2.13
CA ARG A 166 14.16 -36.44 -1.32
C ARG A 166 13.73 -37.86 -1.69
N ARG A 167 14.70 -38.68 -2.17
CA ARG A 167 14.55 -40.12 -2.26
C ARG A 167 14.69 -40.74 -0.89
#